data_e559897a982d20fc0e1f85d428d71445
#
_entry.id   e559897a982d20fc0e1f85d428d71445
#
_cell.length_a   1.000
_cell.length_b   1.000
_cell.length_c   1.000
_cell.angle_alpha   90.00
_cell.angle_beta   90.00
_cell.angle_gamma   90.00
#
_symmetry.space_group_name_H-M   'P 1'
#
loop_
_entity.id
_entity.type
_entity.pdbx_description
1 polymer ?
#
loop_
_entity_poly.entity_id
_entity_poly.type
_entity_poly.pdbx_seq_one_letter_code
_entity_poly.pdbx_strand_id
1 'polypeptide(L)'
;MIVKNLDDVIGTDADVDTEGWNSRRLIYRDAGVGYSVNDTIIKPGYEMEFQYLNHFETVYCIEGEGQITDLARNVTHDIRPGTIYVLNEHDRHVLRANKGTHMRMVCVFNPPLTGREVHDASGAYALSD
;
A
#
# COMPACT_ATOMS: atom_id res chain seq x y z
N MET A 1 9.28 5.59 22.94
CA MET A 1 8.54 4.42 22.43
C MET A 1 7.20 4.93 21.86
N ILE A 2 6.84 4.49 20.66
CA ILE A 2 5.57 4.85 20.03
C ILE A 2 4.65 3.63 20.10
N VAL A 3 3.45 3.79 20.62
CA VAL A 3 2.44 2.74 20.70
C VAL A 3 1.12 3.31 20.20
N LYS A 4 0.55 2.68 19.19
CA LYS A 4 -0.74 3.06 18.60
C LYS A 4 -1.60 1.82 18.37
N ASN A 5 -2.91 2.03 18.33
CA ASN A 5 -3.84 1.05 17.83
C ASN A 5 -4.45 1.56 16.52
N LEU A 6 -4.89 0.67 15.65
CA LEU A 6 -5.57 1.06 14.42
C LEU A 6 -6.76 1.99 14.69
N ASP A 7 -7.47 1.78 15.79
CA ASP A 7 -8.61 2.62 16.18
C ASP A 7 -8.23 4.08 16.43
N ASP A 8 -6.95 4.36 16.75
CA ASP A 8 -6.44 5.73 16.93
C ASP A 8 -6.29 6.46 15.59
N VAL A 9 -6.25 5.73 14.49
CA VAL A 9 -6.00 6.28 13.14
C VAL A 9 -7.28 6.39 12.33
N ILE A 10 -8.21 5.45 12.48
CA ILE A 10 -9.48 5.44 11.74
C ILE A 10 -10.24 6.74 11.96
N GLY A 11 -10.64 7.39 10.86
CA GLY A 11 -11.39 8.66 10.88
C GLY A 11 -10.51 9.91 11.04
N THR A 12 -9.20 9.77 11.13
CA THR A 12 -8.26 10.90 11.18
C THR A 12 -7.71 11.24 9.79
N ASP A 13 -6.88 12.28 9.69
CA ASP A 13 -6.20 12.65 8.45
C ASP A 13 -5.25 11.55 7.94
N ALA A 14 -4.82 10.65 8.81
CA ALA A 14 -3.97 9.51 8.47
C ALA A 14 -4.76 8.29 7.97
N ASP A 15 -6.08 8.36 7.97
CA ASP A 15 -6.98 7.39 7.35
C ASP A 15 -7.38 7.92 5.97
N VAL A 16 -6.67 7.46 4.94
CA VAL A 16 -6.89 7.93 3.56
C VAL A 16 -7.76 6.93 2.83
N ASP A 17 -9.00 7.31 2.57
CA ASP A 17 -9.98 6.49 1.87
C ASP A 17 -10.21 6.99 0.46
N THR A 18 -10.18 6.07 -0.51
CA THR A 18 -10.46 6.35 -1.91
C THR A 18 -11.52 5.39 -2.43
N GLU A 19 -11.88 5.52 -3.70
CA GLU A 19 -12.85 4.62 -4.34
C GLU A 19 -12.41 3.15 -4.27
N GLY A 20 -11.10 2.88 -4.42
CA GLY A 20 -10.59 1.52 -4.57
C GLY A 20 -9.76 1.01 -3.40
N TRP A 21 -9.28 1.88 -2.54
CA TRP A 21 -8.45 1.46 -1.41
C TRP A 21 -8.64 2.37 -0.21
N ASN A 22 -8.38 1.82 0.96
CA ASN A 22 -8.34 2.55 2.22
C ASN A 22 -7.01 2.28 2.91
N SER A 23 -6.16 3.29 3.02
CA SER A 23 -4.84 3.19 3.62
C SER A 23 -4.83 3.91 4.97
N ARG A 24 -4.65 3.13 6.05
CA ARG A 24 -4.54 3.64 7.40
C ARG A 24 -3.06 3.76 7.74
N ARG A 25 -2.55 4.98 7.83
CA ARG A 25 -1.14 5.28 8.02
C ARG A 25 -0.82 5.26 9.51
N LEU A 26 -0.17 4.17 9.95
CA LEU A 26 0.13 3.93 11.36
C LEU A 26 1.43 4.61 11.78
N ILE A 27 2.47 4.45 10.97
CA ILE A 27 3.78 5.07 11.18
C ILE A 27 4.11 5.81 9.89
N TYR A 28 4.44 7.09 10.00
CA TYR A 28 4.78 7.93 8.86
C TYR A 28 5.93 8.87 9.22
N ARG A 29 6.25 9.81 8.33
CA ARG A 29 7.50 10.57 8.38
C ARG A 29 7.79 11.25 9.73
N ASP A 30 6.78 11.76 10.41
CA ASP A 30 6.95 12.46 11.69
C ASP A 30 7.48 11.57 12.82
N ALA A 31 7.37 10.25 12.68
CA ALA A 31 7.94 9.31 13.65
C ALA A 31 9.48 9.30 13.64
N GLY A 32 10.10 9.74 12.54
CA GLY A 32 11.57 9.87 12.45
C GLY A 32 12.32 8.55 12.35
N VAL A 33 11.67 7.46 11.93
CA VAL A 33 12.28 6.11 11.91
C VAL A 33 12.76 5.67 10.52
N GLY A 34 12.60 6.52 9.48
CA GLY A 34 13.13 6.25 8.14
C GLY A 34 12.27 5.36 7.25
N TYR A 35 11.08 4.99 7.68
CA TYR A 35 10.09 4.24 6.91
C TYR A 35 8.68 4.59 7.37
N SER A 36 7.68 4.20 6.58
CA SER A 36 6.28 4.28 6.99
C SER A 36 5.63 2.90 6.94
N VAL A 37 4.60 2.71 7.76
CA VAL A 37 3.83 1.45 7.84
C VAL A 37 2.35 1.79 7.75
N ASN A 38 1.67 1.18 6.77
CA ASN A 38 0.25 1.34 6.54
C ASN A 38 -0.48 0.02 6.71
N ASP A 39 -1.68 0.07 7.24
CA ASP A 39 -2.66 -1.01 7.18
C ASP A 39 -3.62 -0.66 6.06
N THR A 40 -3.60 -1.40 4.96
CA THR A 40 -4.29 -1.03 3.73
C THR A 40 -5.31 -2.07 3.34
N ILE A 41 -6.53 -1.60 3.04
CA ILE A 41 -7.59 -2.39 2.42
C ILE A 41 -7.62 -2.09 0.93
N ILE A 42 -7.54 -3.11 0.09
CA ILE A 42 -7.91 -3.02 -1.32
C ILE A 42 -9.34 -3.52 -1.44
N LYS A 43 -10.24 -2.67 -1.94
CA LYS A 43 -11.67 -2.95 -1.96
C LYS A 43 -12.01 -4.08 -2.94
N PRO A 44 -13.09 -4.85 -2.70
CA PRO A 44 -13.42 -6.00 -3.52
C PRO A 44 -13.51 -5.68 -5.01
N GLY A 45 -12.84 -6.48 -5.85
CA GLY A 45 -12.85 -6.34 -7.29
C GLY A 45 -12.10 -5.14 -7.85
N TYR A 46 -11.50 -4.31 -7.01
CA TYR A 46 -10.75 -3.15 -7.48
C TYR A 46 -9.44 -3.56 -8.13
N GLU A 47 -9.15 -2.93 -9.25
CA GLU A 47 -7.93 -3.14 -10.02
C GLU A 47 -7.32 -1.80 -10.37
N MET A 48 -6.02 -1.64 -10.13
CA MET A 48 -5.33 -0.39 -10.38
C MET A 48 -3.87 -0.61 -10.73
N GLU A 49 -3.36 0.20 -11.66
CA GLU A 49 -1.95 0.23 -12.02
C GLU A 49 -1.22 1.25 -11.16
N PHE A 50 -0.11 0.81 -10.55
CA PHE A 50 0.76 1.65 -9.74
C PHE A 50 2.20 1.54 -10.20
N GLN A 51 2.97 2.60 -9.95
CA GLN A 51 4.43 2.58 -10.07
C GLN A 51 5.01 3.59 -9.09
N TYR A 52 5.77 3.12 -8.11
CA TYR A 52 6.39 3.97 -7.10
C TYR A 52 7.82 4.32 -7.50
N LEU A 53 7.99 5.40 -8.26
CA LEU A 53 9.29 5.85 -8.75
C LEU A 53 10.16 6.48 -7.66
N ASN A 54 9.54 6.93 -6.57
CA ASN A 54 10.21 7.64 -5.48
C ASN A 54 10.35 6.81 -4.20
N HIS A 55 9.79 5.60 -4.19
CA HIS A 55 9.72 4.76 -3.00
C HIS A 55 10.00 3.30 -3.33
N PHE A 56 10.52 2.57 -2.36
CA PHE A 56 10.39 1.11 -2.30
C PHE A 56 9.18 0.76 -1.45
N GLU A 57 8.46 -0.28 -1.83
CA GLU A 57 7.34 -0.79 -1.03
C GLU A 57 7.51 -2.27 -0.77
N THR A 58 7.30 -2.66 0.47
CA THR A 58 7.15 -4.06 0.88
C THR A 58 5.73 -4.26 1.36
N VAL A 59 5.07 -5.32 0.89
CA VAL A 59 3.68 -5.61 1.20
C VAL A 59 3.53 -7.03 1.71
N TYR A 60 2.82 -7.19 2.83
CA TYR A 60 2.48 -8.47 3.42
C TYR A 60 0.97 -8.61 3.54
N CYS A 61 0.41 -9.61 2.86
CA CYS A 61 -1.03 -9.86 2.88
C CYS A 61 -1.42 -10.61 4.15
N ILE A 62 -2.45 -10.11 4.86
CA ILE A 62 -2.95 -10.73 6.08
C ILE A 62 -4.40 -11.21 5.95
N GLU A 63 -5.19 -10.66 5.02
CA GLU A 63 -6.57 -11.10 4.75
C GLU A 63 -6.87 -10.99 3.26
N GLY A 64 -7.76 -11.87 2.78
CA GLY A 64 -8.28 -11.81 1.42
C GLY A 64 -7.36 -12.40 0.38
N GLU A 65 -7.76 -12.30 -0.88
CA GLU A 65 -7.05 -12.85 -2.02
C GLU A 65 -7.13 -11.90 -3.21
N GLY A 66 -6.10 -11.93 -4.03
CA GLY A 66 -6.02 -11.15 -5.25
C GLY A 66 -4.82 -11.54 -6.10
N GLN A 67 -4.37 -10.63 -6.95
CA GLN A 67 -3.21 -10.84 -7.83
C GLN A 67 -2.41 -9.55 -7.97
N ILE A 68 -1.14 -9.73 -8.26
CA ILE A 68 -0.26 -8.65 -8.71
C ILE A 68 0.40 -9.06 -10.02
N THR A 69 0.34 -8.18 -11.02
CA THR A 69 1.00 -8.38 -12.30
C THR A 69 2.22 -7.49 -12.39
N ASP A 70 3.38 -8.11 -12.59
CA ASP A 70 4.63 -7.43 -12.94
C ASP A 70 4.59 -7.14 -14.44
N LEU A 71 4.38 -5.88 -14.81
CA LEU A 71 4.17 -5.51 -16.22
C LEU A 71 5.46 -5.63 -17.04
N ALA A 72 6.63 -5.37 -16.44
CA ALA A 72 7.91 -5.47 -17.16
C ALA A 72 8.22 -6.91 -17.56
N ARG A 73 7.88 -7.87 -16.70
CA ARG A 73 8.14 -9.30 -16.95
C ARG A 73 6.92 -10.04 -17.50
N ASN A 74 5.75 -9.39 -17.50
CA ASN A 74 4.47 -9.97 -17.91
C ASN A 74 4.15 -11.25 -17.12
N VAL A 75 4.31 -11.20 -15.81
CA VAL A 75 4.04 -12.31 -14.89
C VAL A 75 3.00 -11.86 -13.87
N THR A 76 1.99 -12.70 -13.65
CA THR A 76 0.97 -12.50 -12.62
C THR A 76 1.20 -13.47 -11.47
N HIS A 77 1.26 -12.93 -10.26
CA HIS A 77 1.40 -13.70 -9.03
C HIS A 77 0.11 -13.66 -8.24
N ASP A 78 -0.30 -14.79 -7.69
CA ASP A 78 -1.42 -14.85 -6.76
C ASP A 78 -1.00 -14.28 -5.40
N ILE A 79 -1.94 -13.55 -4.77
CA ILE A 79 -1.78 -13.04 -3.42
C ILE A 79 -2.82 -13.70 -2.54
N ARG A 80 -2.36 -14.24 -1.42
CA ARG A 80 -3.20 -14.81 -0.36
C ARG A 80 -2.57 -14.48 1.00
N PRO A 81 -3.27 -14.72 2.13
CA PRO A 81 -2.67 -14.49 3.44
C PRO A 81 -1.32 -15.21 3.57
N GLY A 82 -0.29 -14.46 4.00
CA GLY A 82 1.08 -14.94 4.09
C GLY A 82 1.96 -14.61 2.89
N THR A 83 1.41 -14.07 1.81
CA THR A 83 2.21 -13.62 0.66
C THR A 83 2.89 -12.28 0.99
N ILE A 84 4.18 -12.21 0.70
CA ILE A 84 4.96 -10.98 0.75
C ILE A 84 5.52 -10.66 -0.64
N TYR A 85 5.47 -9.40 -1.05
CA TYR A 85 6.18 -8.94 -2.23
C TYR A 85 6.89 -7.63 -1.96
N VAL A 86 7.94 -7.36 -2.73
CA VAL A 86 8.76 -6.16 -2.61
C VAL A 86 8.91 -5.52 -3.98
N LEU A 87 8.53 -4.26 -4.10
CA LEU A 87 8.71 -3.45 -5.30
C LEU A 87 10.08 -2.76 -5.20
N ASN A 88 11.15 -3.52 -5.45
CA ASN A 88 12.53 -3.10 -5.21
C ASN A 88 13.26 -2.59 -6.47
N GLU A 89 12.57 -2.59 -7.61
CA GLU A 89 13.09 -2.09 -8.89
C GLU A 89 12.19 -1.00 -9.46
N HIS A 90 11.43 -0.32 -8.61
CA HIS A 90 10.40 0.65 -9.00
C HIS A 90 9.40 0.05 -10.00
N ASP A 91 8.99 -1.19 -9.73
CA ASP A 91 8.21 -2.02 -10.62
C ASP A 91 6.85 -1.40 -10.93
N ARG A 92 6.57 -1.27 -12.22
CA ARG A 92 5.23 -0.95 -12.69
C ARG A 92 4.37 -2.20 -12.61
N HIS A 93 3.24 -2.09 -11.92
CA HIS A 93 2.43 -3.26 -11.60
C HIS A 93 0.94 -2.96 -11.59
N VAL A 94 0.15 -4.01 -11.77
CA VAL A 94 -1.30 -3.97 -11.57
C VAL A 94 -1.63 -4.79 -10.34
N LEU A 95 -2.33 -4.17 -9.40
CA LEU A 95 -2.82 -4.82 -8.19
C LEU A 95 -4.34 -4.96 -8.29
N ARG A 96 -4.87 -6.14 -7.95
CA ARG A 96 -6.31 -6.35 -7.89
C ARG A 96 -6.70 -7.23 -6.72
N ALA A 97 -7.84 -6.90 -6.09
CA ALA A 97 -8.50 -7.78 -5.15
C ALA A 97 -9.56 -8.61 -5.88
N ASN A 98 -9.76 -9.85 -5.46
CA ASN A 98 -10.81 -10.69 -6.00
C ASN A 98 -12.19 -10.06 -5.77
N LYS A 99 -13.14 -10.36 -6.67
CA LYS A 99 -14.53 -9.92 -6.50
C LYS A 99 -15.12 -10.57 -5.24
N GLY A 100 -15.89 -9.79 -4.50
CA GLY A 100 -16.61 -10.27 -3.32
C GLY A 100 -15.79 -10.32 -2.03
N THR A 101 -14.49 -10.00 -2.08
CA THR A 101 -13.64 -9.94 -0.88
C THR A 101 -12.64 -8.81 -0.98
N HIS A 102 -12.34 -8.16 0.15
CA HIS A 102 -11.23 -7.21 0.19
C HIS A 102 -9.91 -7.96 0.43
N MET A 103 -8.80 -7.31 0.08
CA MET A 103 -7.49 -7.70 0.61
C MET A 103 -7.08 -6.72 1.70
N ARG A 104 -6.50 -7.22 2.77
CA ARG A 104 -5.90 -6.40 3.80
C ARG A 104 -4.41 -6.68 3.87
N MET A 105 -3.61 -5.62 3.80
CA MET A 105 -2.17 -5.72 3.66
C MET A 105 -1.46 -4.75 4.58
N VAL A 106 -0.32 -5.19 5.10
CA VAL A 106 0.63 -4.31 5.78
C VAL A 106 1.63 -3.84 4.73
N CYS A 107 1.70 -2.52 4.54
CA CYS A 107 2.54 -1.88 3.53
C CYS A 107 3.63 -1.04 4.20
N VAL A 108 4.88 -1.24 3.80
CA VAL A 108 6.03 -0.49 4.32
C VAL A 108 6.66 0.27 3.17
N PHE A 109 6.82 1.59 3.33
CA PHE A 109 7.46 2.48 2.34
C PHE A 109 8.76 3.05 2.87
N ASN A 110 9.77 3.12 2.02
CA ASN A 110 11.03 3.82 2.22
C ASN A 110 11.31 4.67 0.96
N PRO A 111 11.55 5.98 1.04
CA PRO A 111 11.46 6.80 2.25
C PRO A 111 10.03 6.87 2.82
N PRO A 112 9.86 7.35 4.05
CA PRO A 112 8.55 7.35 4.69
C PRO A 112 7.58 8.31 4.00
N LEU A 113 6.30 7.92 3.96
CA LEU A 113 5.21 8.81 3.54
C LEU A 113 4.93 9.86 4.62
N THR A 114 4.32 10.98 4.22
CA THR A 114 3.85 12.00 5.16
C THR A 114 2.63 11.55 5.97
N GLY A 115 1.89 10.59 5.42
CA GLY A 115 0.68 10.04 6.00
C GLY A 115 -0.61 10.51 5.32
N ARG A 116 -0.51 11.38 4.34
CA ARG A 116 -1.68 11.99 3.66
C ARG A 116 -1.67 11.84 2.15
N GLU A 117 -0.65 11.17 1.58
CA GLU A 117 -0.50 11.06 0.12
C GLU A 117 -1.62 10.25 -0.51
N VAL A 118 -1.98 10.67 -1.73
CA VAL A 118 -2.71 9.86 -2.69
C VAL A 118 -1.85 9.72 -3.95
N HIS A 119 -2.13 8.70 -4.78
CA HIS A 119 -1.37 8.48 -5.99
C HIS A 119 -1.54 9.63 -6.98
N ASP A 120 -0.45 10.04 -7.63
CA ASP A 120 -0.48 10.98 -8.73
C ASP A 120 -0.90 10.26 -10.04
N ALA A 121 -0.90 10.99 -11.18
CA ALA A 121 -1.32 10.45 -12.46
C ALA A 121 -0.45 9.29 -12.97
N SER A 122 0.78 9.14 -12.47
CA SER A 122 1.68 8.02 -12.81
C SER A 122 1.49 6.81 -11.92
N GLY A 123 0.62 6.87 -10.91
CA GLY A 123 0.45 5.82 -9.92
C GLY A 123 1.53 5.81 -8.84
N ALA A 124 2.26 6.90 -8.69
CA ALA A 124 3.32 7.07 -7.69
C ALA A 124 2.92 8.06 -6.60
N TYR A 125 3.67 8.04 -5.50
CA TYR A 125 3.62 9.10 -4.49
C TYR A 125 4.77 10.08 -4.72
N ALA A 126 4.47 11.38 -4.60
CA ALA A 126 5.49 12.41 -4.66
C ALA A 126 6.38 12.39 -3.42
N LEU A 127 7.65 12.78 -3.57
CA LEU A 127 8.50 13.06 -2.42
C LEU A 127 8.07 14.40 -1.81
N SER A 128 8.01 14.42 -0.48
CA SER A 128 7.69 15.63 0.28
C SER A 128 8.96 16.18 0.96
N ASP A 129 9.09 17.47 0.92
CA ASP A 129 10.17 18.18 1.61
C ASP A 129 9.97 18.21 3.14
#